data_73317a4c9b33c05507a4906c971d078b
#
_entry.id   73317a4c9b33c05507a4906c971d078b
#
_cell.length_a   1.000
_cell.length_b   1.000
_cell.length_c   1.000
_cell.angle_alpha   90.00
_cell.angle_beta   90.00
_cell.angle_gamma   90.00
#
_symmetry.space_group_name_H-M   'P 1'
#
loop_
_entity.id
_entity.type
_entity.pdbx_description
1 polymer ?
#
loop_
_entity_poly.entity_id
_entity_poly.type
_entity_poly.pdbx_seq_one_letter_code
_entity_poly.pdbx_strand_id
1 'polypeptide(L)'
;MKFGPASPAEAIGGVTVHTLRQGSLVLKKGTTIGPAEVEALQKAGVAEIVVVRLEQGDVSEDVAAASIAQAVTGEGITVERAFTGRANLFAARAGVLVIDRAAVDRINGVDEAITFATLPAYKPVVEGEMIATVKLIPFGVEAKLRDAAVKAAGHGAMRIAPYVIKRVGIVSTLLPGLAPKVVE
;
A
#
# COMPACT_ATOMS: atom_id res chain seq x y z
N MET A 1 -2.64 2.82 20.30
CA MET A 1 -3.04 4.05 19.60
C MET A 1 -4.26 4.67 20.31
N LYS A 2 -4.23 5.96 20.65
CA LYS A 2 -5.35 6.71 21.23
C LYS A 2 -5.97 7.63 20.19
N PHE A 3 -7.29 7.61 20.12
CA PHE A 3 -8.10 8.43 19.22
C PHE A 3 -9.11 9.22 20.09
N GLY A 4 -9.20 10.53 19.87
CA GLY A 4 -10.18 11.33 20.60
C GLY A 4 -9.95 12.83 20.47
N PRO A 5 -10.88 13.60 21.08
CA PRO A 5 -10.77 15.04 21.19
C PRO A 5 -9.63 15.45 22.12
N ALA A 6 -9.01 16.58 21.80
CA ALA A 6 -7.97 17.19 22.61
C ALA A 6 -8.03 18.72 22.47
N SER A 7 -7.71 19.45 23.52
CA SER A 7 -7.45 20.89 23.39
C SER A 7 -6.23 21.13 22.50
N PRO A 8 -6.07 22.31 21.89
CA PRO A 8 -4.91 22.59 21.05
C PRO A 8 -3.57 22.31 21.73
N ALA A 9 -3.42 22.64 23.01
CA ALA A 9 -2.19 22.40 23.76
C ALA A 9 -1.92 20.90 23.98
N GLU A 10 -2.96 20.13 24.28
CA GLU A 10 -2.86 18.68 24.46
C GLU A 10 -2.71 17.93 23.15
N ALA A 11 -3.04 18.56 22.01
CA ALA A 11 -2.97 17.92 20.68
C ALA A 11 -1.53 17.77 20.16
N ILE A 12 -0.53 18.40 20.79
CA ILE A 12 0.89 18.29 20.37
C ILE A 12 1.31 16.83 20.20
N GLY A 13 1.98 16.54 19.06
CA GLY A 13 2.40 15.20 18.67
C GLY A 13 1.29 14.32 18.11
N GLY A 14 0.02 14.75 18.21
CA GLY A 14 -1.10 14.06 17.58
C GLY A 14 -1.20 14.34 16.08
N VAL A 15 -1.89 13.48 15.37
CA VAL A 15 -2.15 13.61 13.92
C VAL A 15 -3.65 13.89 13.72
N THR A 16 -3.98 14.89 12.90
CA THR A 16 -5.36 15.26 12.60
C THR A 16 -6.07 14.14 11.82
N VAL A 17 -7.25 13.74 12.29
CA VAL A 17 -8.03 12.67 11.65
C VAL A 17 -8.95 13.16 10.54
N HIS A 18 -9.28 14.47 10.57
CA HIS A 18 -10.08 15.15 9.56
C HIS A 18 -9.45 16.48 9.17
N THR A 19 -9.81 16.97 7.98
CA THR A 19 -9.46 18.34 7.61
C THR A 19 -10.31 19.31 8.44
N LEU A 20 -9.66 20.16 9.25
CA LEU A 20 -10.28 21.24 9.98
C LEU A 20 -10.27 22.52 9.13
N ARG A 21 -11.41 23.21 9.07
CA ARG A 21 -11.55 24.53 8.46
C ARG A 21 -12.23 25.46 9.45
N GLN A 22 -11.51 26.52 9.88
CA GLN A 22 -12.02 27.52 10.83
C GLN A 22 -11.52 28.90 10.42
N GLY A 23 -12.42 29.74 9.88
CA GLY A 23 -12.03 31.02 9.28
C GLY A 23 -11.02 30.82 8.15
N SER A 24 -9.86 31.47 8.26
CA SER A 24 -8.75 31.32 7.32
C SER A 24 -7.85 30.09 7.59
N LEU A 25 -8.02 29.44 8.76
CA LEU A 25 -7.23 28.26 9.11
C LEU A 25 -7.72 27.03 8.36
N VAL A 26 -6.78 26.33 7.71
CA VAL A 26 -7.01 25.01 7.09
C VAL A 26 -5.92 24.05 7.55
N LEU A 27 -6.26 23.10 8.42
CA LEU A 27 -5.40 21.97 8.77
C LEU A 27 -5.90 20.72 8.03
N LYS A 28 -5.07 20.15 7.18
CA LYS A 28 -5.43 18.95 6.41
C LYS A 28 -5.41 17.71 7.30
N LYS A 29 -6.25 16.71 6.97
CA LYS A 29 -6.12 15.36 7.52
C LYS A 29 -4.67 14.87 7.38
N GLY A 30 -4.15 14.20 8.43
CA GLY A 30 -2.77 13.69 8.45
C GLY A 30 -1.71 14.73 8.86
N THR A 31 -2.11 15.96 9.22
CA THR A 31 -1.17 16.97 9.75
C THR A 31 -0.76 16.60 11.17
N THR A 32 0.55 16.50 11.42
CA THR A 32 1.08 16.38 12.78
C THR A 32 1.00 17.74 13.47
N ILE A 33 0.39 17.78 14.65
CA ILE A 33 0.23 19.00 15.45
C ILE A 33 1.55 19.32 16.15
N GLY A 34 2.18 20.38 15.72
CA GLY A 34 3.35 20.99 16.36
C GLY A 34 2.98 22.33 17.06
N PRO A 35 3.99 23.04 17.59
CA PRO A 35 3.76 24.35 18.25
C PRO A 35 3.10 25.39 17.33
N ALA A 36 3.45 25.41 16.05
CA ALA A 36 2.87 26.34 15.07
C ALA A 36 1.38 26.08 14.83
N GLU A 37 0.98 24.80 14.72
CA GLU A 37 -0.40 24.39 14.56
C GLU A 37 -1.21 24.70 15.83
N VAL A 38 -0.63 24.51 17.01
CA VAL A 38 -1.26 24.90 18.29
C VAL A 38 -1.56 26.40 18.32
N GLU A 39 -0.59 27.24 17.98
CA GLU A 39 -0.78 28.69 17.95
C GLU A 39 -1.87 29.09 16.92
N ALA A 40 -1.86 28.46 15.74
CA ALA A 40 -2.87 28.70 14.72
C ALA A 40 -4.28 28.30 15.17
N LEU A 41 -4.42 27.15 15.83
CA LEU A 41 -5.69 26.67 16.40
C LEU A 41 -6.21 27.62 17.48
N GLN A 42 -5.34 28.08 18.39
CA GLN A 42 -5.71 29.02 19.45
C GLN A 42 -6.15 30.38 18.88
N LYS A 43 -5.40 30.93 17.90
CA LYS A 43 -5.77 32.18 17.20
C LYS A 43 -7.11 32.06 16.47
N ALA A 44 -7.42 30.89 15.92
CA ALA A 44 -8.69 30.63 15.25
C ALA A 44 -9.86 30.35 16.23
N GLY A 45 -9.62 30.36 17.55
CA GLY A 45 -10.65 30.09 18.55
C GLY A 45 -11.12 28.64 18.58
N VAL A 46 -10.30 27.70 18.12
CA VAL A 46 -10.63 26.28 18.18
C VAL A 46 -10.47 25.77 19.61
N ALA A 47 -11.56 25.34 20.22
CA ALA A 47 -11.55 24.83 21.58
C ALA A 47 -11.04 23.37 21.64
N GLU A 48 -11.35 22.58 20.60
CA GLU A 48 -11.08 21.14 20.59
C GLU A 48 -10.84 20.65 19.17
N ILE A 49 -9.92 19.70 18.99
CA ILE A 49 -9.63 19.03 17.72
C ILE A 49 -9.49 17.52 17.95
N VAL A 50 -10.03 16.71 17.03
CA VAL A 50 -9.87 15.26 17.09
C VAL A 50 -8.53 14.86 16.49
N VAL A 51 -7.72 14.19 17.28
CA VAL A 51 -6.40 13.70 16.88
C VAL A 51 -6.24 12.23 17.22
N VAL A 52 -5.33 11.58 16.50
CA VAL A 52 -4.80 10.27 16.86
C VAL A 52 -3.39 10.42 17.41
N ARG A 53 -3.06 9.67 18.46
CA ARG A 53 -1.70 9.56 19.00
C ARG A 53 -1.26 8.12 18.98
N LEU A 54 -0.07 7.90 18.44
CA LEU A 54 0.61 6.61 18.58
C LEU A 54 1.10 6.46 20.00
N GLU A 55 0.94 5.27 20.56
CA GLU A 55 1.46 4.90 21.87
C GLU A 55 2.78 4.15 21.73
N GLN A 56 3.42 3.89 22.86
CA GLN A 56 4.64 3.10 22.87
C GLN A 56 4.36 1.71 22.27
N GLY A 57 5.14 1.33 21.26
CA GLY A 57 4.95 0.07 20.54
C GLY A 57 4.08 0.18 19.28
N ASP A 58 3.49 1.35 19.00
CA ASP A 58 2.80 1.60 17.74
C ASP A 58 3.76 2.10 16.65
N VAL A 59 3.44 1.79 15.41
CA VAL A 59 4.06 2.36 14.21
C VAL A 59 3.00 3.04 13.34
N SER A 60 3.39 4.12 12.66
CA SER A 60 2.48 4.83 11.77
C SER A 60 2.05 3.98 10.58
N GLU A 61 0.88 4.31 10.02
CA GLU A 61 0.35 3.65 8.83
C GLU A 61 1.35 3.63 7.66
N ASP A 62 2.09 4.73 7.43
CA ASP A 62 3.05 4.82 6.34
C ASP A 62 4.28 3.93 6.58
N VAL A 63 4.78 3.88 7.81
CA VAL A 63 5.92 3.01 8.18
C VAL A 63 5.52 1.55 8.03
N ALA A 64 4.33 1.17 8.49
CA ALA A 64 3.84 -0.20 8.38
C ALA A 64 3.60 -0.59 6.91
N ALA A 65 2.93 0.27 6.12
CA ALA A 65 2.69 0.03 4.70
C ALA A 65 4.00 -0.15 3.91
N ALA A 66 4.98 0.74 4.14
CA ALA A 66 6.29 0.67 3.49
C ALA A 66 7.04 -0.63 3.85
N SER A 67 7.04 -1.01 5.13
CA SER A 67 7.73 -2.22 5.60
C SER A 67 7.13 -3.49 4.97
N ILE A 68 5.81 -3.59 4.91
CA ILE A 68 5.12 -4.74 4.33
C ILE A 68 5.31 -4.75 2.80
N ALA A 69 5.16 -3.59 2.13
CA ALA A 69 5.38 -3.48 0.69
C ALA A 69 6.81 -3.90 0.29
N GLN A 70 7.80 -3.49 1.06
CA GLN A 70 9.18 -3.90 0.82
C GLN A 70 9.37 -5.42 1.02
N ALA A 71 8.75 -6.00 2.04
CA ALA A 71 8.87 -7.43 2.34
C ALA A 71 8.22 -8.33 1.27
N VAL A 72 7.12 -7.90 0.64
CA VAL A 72 6.45 -8.66 -0.42
C VAL A 72 7.14 -8.54 -1.78
N THR A 73 8.04 -7.58 -1.94
CA THR A 73 8.68 -7.24 -3.20
C THR A 73 9.79 -8.21 -3.54
N GLY A 74 9.69 -8.84 -4.71
CA GLY A 74 10.76 -9.61 -5.35
C GLY A 74 11.27 -8.93 -6.61
N GLU A 75 11.92 -9.71 -7.47
CA GLU A 75 12.59 -9.22 -8.67
C GLU A 75 11.63 -8.56 -9.67
N GLY A 76 12.04 -7.45 -10.26
CA GLY A 76 11.29 -6.74 -11.31
C GLY A 76 10.14 -5.88 -10.80
N ILE A 77 10.13 -5.52 -9.51
CA ILE A 77 9.09 -4.69 -8.88
C ILE A 77 9.74 -3.46 -8.24
N THR A 78 9.08 -2.32 -8.35
CA THR A 78 9.39 -1.08 -7.63
C THR A 78 8.29 -0.74 -6.64
N VAL A 79 8.68 -0.17 -5.51
CA VAL A 79 7.75 0.27 -4.46
C VAL A 79 7.72 1.79 -4.44
N GLU A 80 6.53 2.36 -4.52
CA GLU A 80 6.32 3.79 -4.35
C GLU A 80 6.43 4.18 -2.87
N ARG A 81 6.83 5.42 -2.61
CA ARG A 81 6.84 5.95 -1.24
C ARG A 81 5.44 5.85 -0.61
N ALA A 82 5.38 5.26 0.57
CA ALA A 82 4.13 5.16 1.31
C ALA A 82 3.57 6.54 1.66
N PHE A 83 2.25 6.69 1.50
CA PHE A 83 1.52 7.91 1.81
C PHE A 83 0.09 7.59 2.22
N THR A 84 -0.38 8.17 3.32
CA THR A 84 -1.74 7.95 3.88
C THR A 84 -2.08 6.46 4.06
N GLY A 85 -1.15 5.71 4.65
CA GLY A 85 -1.29 4.29 4.93
C GLY A 85 -1.29 3.39 3.70
N ARG A 86 -0.82 3.87 2.55
CA ARG A 86 -0.79 3.11 1.30
C ARG A 86 0.61 3.09 0.71
N ALA A 87 1.04 1.92 0.24
CA ALA A 87 2.21 1.75 -0.60
C ALA A 87 1.82 0.97 -1.85
N ASN A 88 2.02 1.56 -3.03
CA ASN A 88 1.75 0.93 -4.31
C ASN A 88 3.01 0.25 -4.86
N LEU A 89 2.81 -0.87 -5.54
CA LEU A 89 3.86 -1.65 -6.18
C LEU A 89 3.64 -1.66 -7.68
N PHE A 90 4.71 -1.44 -8.45
CA PHE A 90 4.67 -1.32 -9.89
C PHE A 90 5.62 -2.31 -10.54
N ALA A 91 5.27 -2.79 -11.73
CA ALA A 91 6.16 -3.57 -12.55
C ALA A 91 7.32 -2.69 -13.06
N ALA A 92 8.56 -3.04 -12.74
CA ALA A 92 9.76 -2.36 -13.21
C ALA A 92 10.17 -2.76 -14.64
N ARG A 93 9.47 -3.75 -15.22
CA ARG A 93 9.66 -4.28 -16.57
C ARG A 93 8.44 -5.04 -17.06
N ALA A 94 8.32 -5.21 -18.36
CA ALA A 94 7.31 -6.12 -18.93
C ALA A 94 7.62 -7.58 -18.59
N GLY A 95 6.56 -8.37 -18.36
CA GLY A 95 6.68 -9.79 -18.04
C GLY A 95 5.37 -10.39 -17.52
N VAL A 96 5.49 -11.47 -16.79
CA VAL A 96 4.36 -12.18 -16.16
C VAL A 96 4.44 -12.00 -14.64
N LEU A 97 3.35 -11.56 -14.03
CA LEU A 97 3.23 -11.41 -12.59
C LEU A 97 3.11 -12.78 -11.92
N VAL A 98 4.13 -13.15 -11.15
CA VAL A 98 4.14 -14.38 -10.35
C VAL A 98 3.89 -14.04 -8.90
N ILE A 99 2.92 -14.72 -8.27
CA ILE A 99 2.46 -14.44 -6.90
C ILE A 99 2.43 -15.72 -6.09
N ASP A 100 2.98 -15.70 -4.89
CA ASP A 100 2.71 -16.69 -3.84
C ASP A 100 1.37 -16.35 -3.17
N ARG A 101 0.29 -16.98 -3.63
CA ARG A 101 -1.06 -16.77 -3.07
C ARG A 101 -1.14 -17.09 -1.58
N ALA A 102 -0.44 -18.12 -1.15
CA ALA A 102 -0.44 -18.48 0.26
C ALA A 102 0.23 -17.40 1.13
N ALA A 103 1.26 -16.70 0.62
CA ALA A 103 1.83 -15.54 1.30
C ALA A 103 0.84 -14.38 1.37
N VAL A 104 0.11 -14.08 0.28
CA VAL A 104 -0.95 -13.05 0.28
C VAL A 104 -2.02 -13.36 1.34
N ASP A 105 -2.50 -14.60 1.38
CA ASP A 105 -3.52 -15.03 2.34
C ASP A 105 -2.99 -14.95 3.79
N ARG A 106 -1.73 -15.36 4.03
CA ARG A 106 -1.11 -15.23 5.36
C ARG A 106 -0.97 -13.77 5.81
N ILE A 107 -0.57 -12.86 4.92
CA ILE A 107 -0.45 -11.43 5.24
C ILE A 107 -1.81 -10.85 5.60
N ASN A 108 -2.83 -11.09 4.78
CA ASN A 108 -4.18 -10.62 5.01
C ASN A 108 -4.86 -11.27 6.23
N GLY A 109 -4.38 -12.44 6.64
CA GLY A 109 -4.84 -13.14 7.85
C GLY A 109 -4.20 -12.66 9.15
N VAL A 110 -3.24 -11.72 9.11
CA VAL A 110 -2.57 -11.22 10.32
C VAL A 110 -3.50 -10.36 11.16
N ASP A 111 -4.16 -9.39 10.54
CA ASP A 111 -5.06 -8.46 11.20
C ASP A 111 -5.92 -7.72 10.17
N GLU A 112 -7.16 -7.37 10.54
CA GLU A 112 -8.09 -6.62 9.67
C GLU A 112 -7.61 -5.21 9.30
N ALA A 113 -6.69 -4.64 10.09
CA ALA A 113 -6.06 -3.36 9.83
C ALA A 113 -5.12 -3.38 8.60
N ILE A 114 -4.70 -4.55 8.14
CA ILE A 114 -3.70 -4.75 7.09
C ILE A 114 -4.38 -5.38 5.87
N THR A 115 -4.27 -4.70 4.73
CA THR A 115 -4.76 -5.23 3.45
C THR A 115 -3.63 -5.25 2.43
N PHE A 116 -3.41 -6.39 1.81
CA PHE A 116 -2.53 -6.56 0.66
C PHE A 116 -3.34 -7.08 -0.52
N ALA A 117 -3.53 -6.23 -1.54
CA ALA A 117 -4.29 -6.54 -2.74
C ALA A 117 -3.37 -6.59 -3.96
N THR A 118 -3.61 -7.53 -4.87
CA THR A 118 -2.79 -7.76 -6.06
C THR A 118 -3.66 -7.92 -7.30
N LEU A 119 -3.07 -7.70 -8.49
CA LEU A 119 -3.62 -8.23 -9.73
C LEU A 119 -3.62 -9.76 -9.70
N PRO A 120 -4.37 -10.43 -10.60
CA PRO A 120 -4.37 -11.89 -10.70
C PRO A 120 -2.97 -12.45 -10.98
N ALA A 121 -2.65 -13.60 -10.38
CA ALA A 121 -1.43 -14.34 -10.69
C ALA A 121 -1.38 -14.71 -12.19
N TYR A 122 -0.17 -14.70 -12.74
CA TYR A 122 0.14 -14.98 -14.14
C TYR A 122 -0.40 -13.96 -15.15
N LYS A 123 -0.90 -12.82 -14.69
CA LYS A 123 -1.28 -11.72 -15.59
C LYS A 123 -0.03 -11.21 -16.32
N PRO A 124 -0.07 -11.05 -17.67
CA PRO A 124 0.90 -10.25 -18.41
C PRO A 124 0.83 -8.80 -17.94
N VAL A 125 1.99 -8.19 -17.66
CA VAL A 125 2.09 -6.80 -17.21
C VAL A 125 3.10 -6.03 -18.04
N VAL A 126 2.93 -4.73 -18.14
CA VAL A 126 3.86 -3.81 -18.79
C VAL A 126 4.64 -3.01 -17.75
N GLU A 127 5.78 -2.46 -18.15
CA GLU A 127 6.54 -1.55 -17.28
C GLU A 127 5.69 -0.36 -16.83
N GLY A 128 5.77 -0.02 -15.54
CA GLY A 128 4.99 1.05 -14.92
C GLY A 128 3.54 0.69 -14.56
N GLU A 129 3.08 -0.53 -14.86
CA GLU A 129 1.74 -0.98 -14.44
C GLU A 129 1.70 -1.20 -12.93
N MET A 130 0.68 -0.65 -12.25
CA MET A 130 0.44 -0.91 -10.82
C MET A 130 -0.07 -2.35 -10.66
N ILE A 131 0.67 -3.16 -9.91
CA ILE A 131 0.43 -4.60 -9.78
C ILE A 131 -0.12 -5.02 -8.42
N ALA A 132 0.12 -4.18 -7.41
CA ALA A 132 -0.35 -4.45 -6.06
C ALA A 132 -0.38 -3.16 -5.22
N THR A 133 -1.05 -3.25 -4.08
CA THR A 133 -1.06 -2.20 -3.06
C THR A 133 -1.14 -2.81 -1.67
N VAL A 134 -0.36 -2.27 -0.75
CA VAL A 134 -0.53 -2.48 0.69
C VAL A 134 -1.30 -1.30 1.25
N LYS A 135 -2.32 -1.56 2.06
CA LYS A 135 -3.13 -0.53 2.71
C LYS A 135 -3.32 -0.83 4.19
N LEU A 136 -2.98 0.14 5.01
CA LEU A 136 -3.32 0.19 6.44
C LEU A 136 -4.60 1.01 6.61
N ILE A 137 -5.56 0.47 7.35
CA ILE A 137 -6.86 1.13 7.57
C ILE A 137 -6.76 2.20 8.65
N PRO A 138 -6.18 1.93 9.85
CA PRO A 138 -6.01 2.94 10.89
C PRO A 138 -4.73 3.76 10.67
N PHE A 139 -4.60 4.89 11.39
CA PHE A 139 -3.43 5.78 11.35
C PHE A 139 -2.14 5.16 11.88
N GLY A 140 -2.22 4.01 12.54
CA GLY A 140 -1.10 3.24 13.03
C GLY A 140 -1.55 1.88 13.52
N VAL A 141 -0.61 0.97 13.68
CA VAL A 141 -0.81 -0.37 14.19
C VAL A 141 0.28 -0.73 15.18
N GLU A 142 0.04 -1.71 16.03
CA GLU A 142 1.11 -2.24 16.89
C GLU A 142 2.26 -2.79 16.03
N ALA A 143 3.50 -2.49 16.42
CA ALA A 143 4.69 -2.96 15.70
C ALA A 143 4.71 -4.49 15.52
N LYS A 144 4.17 -5.23 16.50
CA LYS A 144 4.07 -6.70 16.40
C LYS A 144 3.22 -7.17 15.22
N LEU A 145 2.16 -6.44 14.85
CA LEU A 145 1.30 -6.77 13.70
C LEU A 145 2.03 -6.51 12.39
N ARG A 146 2.73 -5.35 12.28
CA ARG A 146 3.61 -5.06 11.15
C ARG A 146 4.68 -6.14 11.00
N ASP A 147 5.33 -6.55 12.10
CA ASP A 147 6.39 -7.56 12.08
C ASP A 147 5.86 -8.94 11.69
N ALA A 148 4.65 -9.29 12.17
CA ALA A 148 3.97 -10.52 11.76
C ALA A 148 3.67 -10.54 10.27
N ALA A 149 3.17 -9.44 9.69
CA ALA A 149 2.89 -9.32 8.27
C ALA A 149 4.17 -9.38 7.42
N VAL A 150 5.25 -8.72 7.84
CA VAL A 150 6.58 -8.82 7.21
C VAL A 150 7.09 -10.26 7.25
N LYS A 151 6.97 -10.95 8.38
CA LYS A 151 7.34 -12.37 8.49
C LYS A 151 6.47 -13.27 7.59
N ALA A 152 5.18 -12.99 7.47
CA ALA A 152 4.26 -13.74 6.62
C ALA A 152 4.57 -13.61 5.12
N ALA A 153 5.20 -12.51 4.70
CA ALA A 153 5.67 -12.28 3.32
C ALA A 153 6.81 -13.24 2.91
N GLY A 154 7.59 -13.74 3.88
CA GLY A 154 8.70 -14.65 3.62
C GLY A 154 9.84 -13.96 2.86
N HIS A 155 10.26 -14.57 1.75
CA HIS A 155 11.35 -14.06 0.89
C HIS A 155 10.82 -13.35 -0.38
N GLY A 156 9.74 -12.61 -0.26
CA GLY A 156 9.05 -11.96 -1.37
C GLY A 156 7.83 -12.75 -1.83
N ALA A 157 6.65 -12.12 -1.74
CA ALA A 157 5.39 -12.75 -2.13
C ALA A 157 5.11 -12.65 -3.64
N MET A 158 5.85 -11.80 -4.37
CA MET A 158 5.60 -11.57 -5.79
C MET A 158 6.85 -11.12 -6.55
N ARG A 159 6.90 -11.42 -7.85
CA ARG A 159 7.96 -11.01 -8.78
C ARG A 159 7.44 -10.90 -10.21
N ILE A 160 8.17 -10.21 -11.07
CA ILE A 160 7.91 -10.19 -12.51
C ILE A 160 8.89 -11.13 -13.20
N ALA A 161 8.36 -12.21 -13.79
CA ALA A 161 9.12 -13.10 -14.65
C ALA A 161 9.23 -12.47 -16.05
N PRO A 162 10.44 -12.15 -16.56
CA PRO A 162 10.60 -11.52 -17.86
C PRO A 162 10.31 -12.51 -18.98
N TYR A 163 9.88 -12.01 -20.15
CA TYR A 163 9.78 -12.82 -21.35
C TYR A 163 11.19 -13.18 -21.87
N VAL A 164 11.49 -14.48 -21.91
CA VAL A 164 12.79 -14.98 -22.38
C VAL A 164 12.71 -15.54 -23.81
N ILE A 165 11.54 -16.03 -24.24
CA ILE A 165 11.30 -16.56 -25.57
C ILE A 165 11.04 -15.38 -26.52
N LYS A 166 11.92 -15.19 -27.51
CA LYS A 166 11.84 -14.10 -28.50
C LYS A 166 11.45 -14.55 -29.89
N ARG A 167 11.44 -15.87 -30.15
CA ARG A 167 11.07 -16.45 -31.45
C ARG A 167 10.12 -17.61 -31.20
N VAL A 168 8.99 -17.60 -31.91
CA VAL A 168 7.98 -18.65 -31.87
C VAL A 168 7.71 -19.06 -33.33
N GLY A 169 7.86 -20.33 -33.63
CA GLY A 169 7.43 -20.92 -34.91
C GLY A 169 6.03 -21.50 -34.73
N ILE A 170 5.13 -21.18 -35.67
CA ILE A 170 3.79 -21.74 -35.71
C ILE A 170 3.70 -22.66 -36.90
N VAL A 171 3.34 -23.92 -36.69
CA VAL A 171 3.07 -24.90 -37.75
C VAL A 171 1.56 -25.14 -37.78
N SER A 172 0.93 -24.69 -38.86
CA SER A 172 -0.47 -24.98 -39.13
C SER A 172 -0.58 -26.19 -40.06
N THR A 173 -1.42 -27.15 -39.67
CA THR A 173 -1.71 -28.33 -40.54
C THR A 173 -3.12 -28.22 -41.10
N LEU A 174 -3.25 -28.44 -42.39
CA LEU A 174 -4.55 -28.48 -43.05
C LEU A 174 -5.02 -29.93 -43.15
N LEU A 175 -6.23 -30.19 -42.72
CA LEU A 175 -6.89 -31.47 -42.99
C LEU A 175 -7.53 -31.43 -44.39
N PRO A 176 -7.63 -32.57 -45.10
CA PRO A 176 -8.34 -32.65 -46.37
C PRO A 176 -9.77 -32.10 -46.21
N GLY A 177 -10.15 -31.13 -47.07
CA GLY A 177 -11.47 -30.51 -47.05
C GLY A 177 -11.61 -29.24 -46.19
N LEU A 178 -10.56 -28.82 -45.44
CA LEU A 178 -10.56 -27.54 -44.74
C LEU A 178 -10.24 -26.39 -45.73
N ALA A 179 -11.04 -25.32 -45.68
CA ALA A 179 -10.75 -24.13 -46.49
C ALA A 179 -9.48 -23.42 -45.98
N PRO A 180 -8.54 -23.02 -46.87
CA PRO A 180 -7.27 -22.38 -46.48
C PRO A 180 -7.45 -21.16 -45.57
N LYS A 181 -8.48 -20.36 -45.78
CA LYS A 181 -8.80 -19.17 -44.96
C LYS A 181 -9.16 -19.44 -43.48
N VAL A 182 -9.24 -20.70 -43.07
CA VAL A 182 -9.46 -21.09 -41.66
C VAL A 182 -8.13 -21.16 -40.92
N VAL A 183 -7.00 -21.07 -41.63
CA VAL A 183 -5.65 -21.25 -41.09
C VAL A 183 -4.78 -19.99 -41.30
N GLU A 184 -5.32 -18.96 -41.94
CA GLU A 184 -4.74 -17.62 -42.00
C GLU A 184 -5.18 -16.87 -40.74
#